data_fcbdcc1e6fef8a91a739f0f60ed8a9c6
#
_entry.id   fcbdcc1e6fef8a91a739f0f60ed8a9c6
#
_cell.length_a   1.000
_cell.length_b   1.000
_cell.length_c   1.000
_cell.angle_alpha   90.00
_cell.angle_beta   90.00
_cell.angle_gamma   90.00
#
_symmetry.space_group_name_H-M   'P 1'
#
loop_
_entity.id
_entity.type
_entity.pdbx_description
1 polymer ?
#
loop_
_entity_poly.entity_id
_entity_poly.type
_entity_poly.pdbx_seq_one_letter_code
_entity_poly.pdbx_strand_id
1 'polypeptide(L)'
;VNESFSAFVRVLTAVLWGPHVLLLILLAGVWFTLRGRFMQVTKLPGMTRGALCGTQRCGGFSAFQSLTASLAGSLGTGNILGVAAAILVGGAGAVVWMWIAAFFGMMTVYAEGVLAAKFGTKNAPGAIGYVQKAFGRHGAKIYAAGCVLSALGMGTMAQTGAASSVLVPMGVPRVLAGVVFAGLLLLCVRGGLPKAVRVTEKLVPFMAGLFLALCAAVLL
;
A
#
# COMPACT_ATOMS: atom_id res chain seq x y z
N VAL A 1 -26.31 0.27 14.64
CA VAL A 1 -26.11 0.45 13.18
C VAL A 1 -27.29 -0.21 12.51
N ASN A 2 -28.06 0.54 11.68
CA ASN A 2 -29.26 0.03 11.01
C ASN A 2 -28.92 -1.24 10.21
N GLU A 3 -29.71 -2.29 10.38
CA GLU A 3 -29.54 -3.58 9.68
C GLU A 3 -29.48 -3.38 8.15
N SER A 4 -30.30 -2.49 7.62
CA SER A 4 -30.30 -2.10 6.21
C SER A 4 -28.95 -1.53 5.74
N PHE A 5 -28.30 -0.69 6.55
CA PHE A 5 -27.00 -0.15 6.23
C PHE A 5 -25.91 -1.23 6.23
N SER A 6 -25.92 -2.12 7.22
CA SER A 6 -24.97 -3.23 7.28
C SER A 6 -25.15 -4.24 6.15
N ALA A 7 -26.39 -4.47 5.72
CA ALA A 7 -26.69 -5.31 4.55
C ALA A 7 -26.19 -4.65 3.25
N PHE A 8 -26.43 -3.37 3.06
CA PHE A 8 -25.91 -2.61 1.91
C PHE A 8 -24.37 -2.66 1.83
N VAL A 9 -23.68 -2.41 2.95
CA VAL A 9 -22.20 -2.48 3.00
C VAL A 9 -21.70 -3.88 2.66
N ARG A 10 -22.34 -4.93 3.16
CA ARG A 10 -21.98 -6.33 2.82
C ARG A 10 -22.12 -6.63 1.34
N VAL A 11 -23.25 -6.23 0.73
CA VAL A 11 -23.47 -6.42 -0.72
C VAL A 11 -22.45 -5.64 -1.53
N LEU A 12 -22.22 -4.38 -1.17
CA LEU A 12 -21.23 -3.54 -1.83
C LEU A 12 -19.81 -4.14 -1.75
N THR A 13 -19.43 -4.62 -0.57
CA THR A 13 -18.14 -5.28 -0.36
C THR A 13 -18.03 -6.57 -1.18
N ALA A 14 -19.08 -7.39 -1.21
CA ALA A 14 -19.09 -8.63 -1.99
C ALA A 14 -18.98 -8.37 -3.51
N VAL A 15 -19.55 -7.28 -3.99
CA VAL A 15 -19.43 -6.87 -5.39
C VAL A 15 -18.04 -6.30 -5.67
N LEU A 16 -17.51 -5.41 -4.84
CA LEU A 16 -16.21 -4.75 -5.05
C LEU A 16 -15.00 -5.68 -4.81
N TRP A 17 -15.13 -6.65 -3.90
CA TRP A 17 -14.08 -7.61 -3.56
C TRP A 17 -14.42 -9.05 -3.94
N GLY A 18 -15.38 -9.20 -4.87
CA GLY A 18 -15.78 -10.50 -5.36
C GLY A 18 -14.71 -11.18 -6.24
N PRO A 19 -14.85 -12.49 -6.52
CA PRO A 19 -13.90 -13.27 -7.31
C PRO A 19 -13.64 -12.67 -8.70
N HIS A 20 -14.65 -12.01 -9.28
CA HIS A 20 -14.57 -11.36 -10.59
C HIS A 20 -13.54 -10.21 -10.62
N VAL A 21 -13.49 -9.38 -9.56
CA VAL A 21 -12.53 -8.26 -9.48
C VAL A 21 -11.12 -8.80 -9.23
N LEU A 22 -10.98 -9.80 -8.36
CA LEU A 22 -9.70 -10.46 -8.11
C LEU A 22 -9.16 -11.11 -9.39
N LEU A 23 -10.01 -11.78 -10.14
CA LEU A 23 -9.66 -12.40 -11.42
C LEU A 23 -9.26 -11.34 -12.46
N LEU A 24 -9.98 -10.22 -12.52
CA LEU A 24 -9.66 -9.10 -13.41
C LEU A 24 -8.28 -8.50 -13.09
N ILE A 25 -7.98 -8.29 -11.80
CA ILE A 25 -6.67 -7.78 -11.37
C ILE A 25 -5.55 -8.77 -11.74
N LEU A 26 -5.77 -10.07 -11.51
CA LEU A 26 -4.81 -11.11 -11.84
C LEU A 26 -4.58 -11.17 -13.36
N LEU A 27 -5.64 -11.17 -14.16
CA LEU A 27 -5.56 -11.17 -15.63
C LEU A 27 -4.83 -9.92 -16.15
N ALA A 28 -5.09 -8.75 -15.58
CA ALA A 28 -4.37 -7.53 -15.91
C ALA A 28 -2.87 -7.68 -15.60
N GLY A 29 -2.52 -8.24 -14.42
CA GLY A 29 -1.14 -8.53 -14.05
C GLY A 29 -0.44 -9.49 -15.01
N VAL A 30 -1.12 -10.56 -15.40
CA VAL A 30 -0.64 -11.52 -16.43
C VAL A 30 -0.43 -10.80 -17.76
N TRP A 31 -1.40 -10.02 -18.20
CA TRP A 31 -1.32 -9.26 -19.46
C TRP A 31 -0.11 -8.31 -19.47
N PHE A 32 0.07 -7.53 -18.41
CA PHE A 32 1.22 -6.62 -18.30
C PHE A 32 2.55 -7.38 -18.20
N THR A 33 2.59 -8.54 -17.55
CA THR A 33 3.78 -9.39 -17.48
C THR A 33 4.19 -9.89 -18.86
N LEU A 34 3.24 -10.41 -19.64
CA LEU A 34 3.48 -10.89 -20.98
C LEU A 34 3.90 -9.74 -21.91
N ARG A 35 3.18 -8.62 -21.86
CA ARG A 35 3.47 -7.44 -22.68
C ARG A 35 4.80 -6.79 -22.30
N GLY A 36 5.16 -6.82 -21.01
CA GLY A 36 6.43 -6.33 -20.48
C GLY A 36 7.60 -7.32 -20.65
N ARG A 37 7.40 -8.47 -21.32
CA ARG A 37 8.43 -9.50 -21.52
C ARG A 37 9.12 -9.92 -20.24
N PHE A 38 8.37 -10.17 -19.18
CA PHE A 38 8.87 -10.57 -17.87
C PHE A 38 9.93 -9.62 -17.31
N MET A 39 9.71 -8.32 -17.44
CA MET A 39 10.65 -7.29 -17.01
C MET A 39 10.95 -7.36 -15.51
N GLN A 40 10.00 -7.84 -14.67
CA GLN A 40 10.19 -8.08 -13.24
C GLN A 40 11.27 -9.13 -12.93
N VAL A 41 11.63 -9.99 -13.88
CA VAL A 41 12.71 -10.97 -13.73
C VAL A 41 13.97 -10.46 -14.44
N THR A 42 13.84 -10.03 -15.69
CA THR A 42 14.99 -9.67 -16.53
C THR A 42 15.71 -8.40 -16.10
N LYS A 43 14.97 -7.43 -15.56
CA LYS A 43 15.52 -6.12 -15.15
C LYS A 43 15.57 -5.90 -13.63
N LEU A 44 15.13 -6.87 -12.84
CA LEU A 44 15.10 -6.76 -11.37
C LEU A 44 16.47 -6.36 -10.77
N PRO A 45 17.60 -7.00 -11.13
CA PRO A 45 18.91 -6.63 -10.55
C PRO A 45 19.31 -5.19 -10.85
N GLY A 46 19.02 -4.70 -12.05
CA GLY A 46 19.28 -3.31 -12.42
C GLY A 46 18.39 -2.32 -11.70
N MET A 47 17.11 -2.65 -11.53
CA MET A 47 16.14 -1.81 -10.84
C MET A 47 16.44 -1.71 -9.34
N THR A 48 16.77 -2.83 -8.67
CA THR A 48 17.14 -2.84 -7.25
C THR A 48 18.44 -2.07 -7.01
N ARG A 49 19.45 -2.26 -7.86
CA ARG A 49 20.71 -1.50 -7.77
C ARG A 49 20.46 0.00 -7.98
N GLY A 50 19.63 0.37 -8.95
CA GLY A 50 19.26 1.77 -9.21
C GLY A 50 18.49 2.39 -8.05
N ALA A 51 17.61 1.64 -7.39
CA ALA A 51 16.83 2.11 -6.24
C ALA A 51 17.69 2.27 -4.97
N LEU A 52 18.63 1.36 -4.73
CA LEU A 52 19.48 1.36 -3.52
C LEU A 52 20.71 2.27 -3.66
N CYS A 53 21.33 2.29 -4.82
CA CYS A 53 22.61 2.98 -5.05
C CYS A 53 22.50 4.14 -6.04
N GLY A 54 21.32 4.41 -6.60
CA GLY A 54 21.11 5.45 -7.59
C GLY A 54 21.22 6.85 -7.00
N THR A 55 22.07 7.69 -7.61
CA THR A 55 22.24 9.11 -7.26
C THR A 55 21.22 10.02 -7.94
N GLN A 56 20.38 9.47 -8.81
CA GLN A 56 19.37 10.24 -9.53
C GLN A 56 18.28 10.75 -8.59
N ARG A 57 17.98 12.05 -8.71
CA ARG A 57 16.88 12.69 -7.98
C ARG A 57 15.72 12.95 -8.92
N CYS A 58 14.55 12.42 -8.60
CA CYS A 58 13.30 12.72 -9.29
C CYS A 58 12.39 13.53 -8.36
N GLY A 59 11.95 14.70 -8.83
CA GLY A 59 11.04 15.54 -8.02
C GLY A 59 11.62 16.04 -6.69
N GLY A 60 12.95 16.12 -6.57
CA GLY A 60 13.64 16.56 -5.34
C GLY A 60 13.96 15.44 -4.34
N PHE A 61 13.51 14.21 -4.58
CA PHE A 61 13.77 13.04 -3.73
C PHE A 61 14.78 12.08 -4.37
N SER A 62 15.58 11.40 -3.54
CA SER A 62 16.45 10.32 -4.01
C SER A 62 15.64 9.07 -4.37
N ALA A 63 16.24 8.18 -5.18
CA ALA A 63 15.62 6.90 -5.52
C ALA A 63 15.31 6.07 -4.26
N PHE A 64 16.20 6.09 -3.28
CA PHE A 64 15.99 5.41 -2.00
C PHE A 64 14.85 6.02 -1.18
N GLN A 65 14.74 7.35 -1.13
CA GLN A 65 13.63 8.05 -0.48
C GLN A 65 12.29 7.71 -1.13
N SER A 66 12.25 7.64 -2.44
CA SER A 66 11.04 7.24 -3.18
C SER A 66 10.67 5.78 -2.91
N LEU A 67 11.66 4.88 -2.84
CA LEU A 67 11.47 3.48 -2.50
C LEU A 67 10.91 3.33 -1.08
N THR A 68 11.52 3.96 -0.09
CA THR A 68 11.09 3.86 1.32
C THR A 68 9.72 4.48 1.54
N ALA A 69 9.40 5.58 0.85
CA ALA A 69 8.07 6.17 0.88
C ALA A 69 6.99 5.23 0.28
N SER A 70 7.31 4.57 -0.84
CA SER A 70 6.41 3.56 -1.44
C SER A 70 6.23 2.34 -0.54
N LEU A 71 7.31 1.86 0.09
CA LEU A 71 7.26 0.78 1.06
C LEU A 71 6.43 1.16 2.29
N ALA A 72 6.57 2.38 2.79
CA ALA A 72 5.75 2.87 3.91
C ALA A 72 4.26 2.85 3.61
N GLY A 73 3.88 3.17 2.37
CA GLY A 73 2.48 3.12 1.93
C GLY A 73 1.94 1.70 1.75
N SER A 74 2.81 0.73 1.44
CA SER A 74 2.41 -0.66 1.20
C SER A 74 2.61 -1.58 2.40
N LEU A 75 3.60 -1.31 3.27
CA LEU A 75 3.83 -2.08 4.49
C LEU A 75 2.91 -1.58 5.61
N GLY A 76 1.82 -2.26 5.82
CA GLY A 76 0.87 -1.97 6.89
C GLY A 76 0.58 -3.20 7.75
N THR A 77 -0.25 -3.02 8.76
CA THR A 77 -0.73 -4.10 9.64
C THR A 77 -1.49 -5.19 8.86
N GLY A 78 -2.05 -4.86 7.69
CA GLY A 78 -2.67 -5.82 6.78
C GLY A 78 -1.71 -6.90 6.29
N ASN A 79 -0.44 -6.59 6.12
CA ASN A 79 0.58 -7.55 5.70
C ASN A 79 0.97 -8.56 6.80
N ILE A 80 0.64 -8.27 8.04
CA ILE A 80 0.86 -9.17 9.17
C ILE A 80 -0.45 -9.90 9.50
N LEU A 81 -1.48 -9.15 9.87
CA LEU A 81 -2.77 -9.71 10.30
C LEU A 81 -3.53 -10.37 9.14
N GLY A 82 -3.47 -9.76 7.94
CA GLY A 82 -4.12 -10.29 6.74
C GLY A 82 -3.48 -11.59 6.27
N VAL A 83 -2.15 -11.70 6.30
CA VAL A 83 -1.43 -12.93 5.96
C VAL A 83 -1.73 -14.04 6.98
N ALA A 84 -1.71 -13.71 8.28
CA ALA A 84 -2.08 -14.66 9.33
C ALA A 84 -3.51 -15.18 9.16
N ALA A 85 -4.47 -14.28 8.90
CA ALA A 85 -5.86 -14.65 8.64
C ALA A 85 -6.01 -15.50 7.37
N ALA A 86 -5.28 -15.18 6.30
CA ALA A 86 -5.30 -15.95 5.06
C ALA A 86 -4.76 -17.38 5.26
N ILE A 87 -3.72 -17.55 6.06
CA ILE A 87 -3.18 -18.88 6.41
C ILE A 87 -4.15 -19.67 7.27
N LEU A 88 -4.82 -19.01 8.24
CA LEU A 88 -5.81 -19.65 9.09
C LEU A 88 -7.01 -20.17 8.29
N VAL A 89 -7.45 -19.45 7.26
CA VAL A 89 -8.61 -19.82 6.45
C VAL A 89 -8.23 -20.75 5.28
N GLY A 90 -7.12 -20.45 4.60
CA GLY A 90 -6.71 -21.13 3.37
C GLY A 90 -5.56 -22.15 3.53
N GLY A 91 -5.06 -22.31 4.77
CA GLY A 91 -3.92 -23.20 5.04
C GLY A 91 -2.63 -22.73 4.39
N ALA A 92 -1.64 -23.63 4.34
CA ALA A 92 -0.32 -23.36 3.74
C ALA A 92 -0.40 -23.01 2.23
N GLY A 93 -1.41 -23.49 1.53
CA GLY A 93 -1.65 -23.17 0.11
C GLY A 93 -1.90 -21.68 -0.14
N ALA A 94 -2.42 -20.94 0.83
CA ALA A 94 -2.60 -19.50 0.72
C ALA A 94 -1.29 -18.75 0.45
N VAL A 95 -0.18 -19.20 1.02
CA VAL A 95 1.15 -18.59 0.83
C VAL A 95 1.59 -18.69 -0.63
N VAL A 96 1.36 -19.84 -1.26
CA VAL A 96 1.71 -20.05 -2.69
C VAL A 96 0.89 -19.14 -3.58
N TRP A 97 -0.41 -19.01 -3.31
CA TRP A 97 -1.27 -18.09 -4.04
C TRP A 97 -0.89 -16.62 -3.84
N MET A 98 -0.49 -16.24 -2.63
CA MET A 98 0.03 -14.90 -2.36
C MET A 98 1.30 -14.60 -3.18
N TRP A 99 2.22 -15.57 -3.33
CA TRP A 99 3.41 -15.39 -4.16
C TRP A 99 3.07 -15.24 -5.64
N ILE A 100 2.15 -16.06 -6.15
CA ILE A 100 1.68 -15.96 -7.53
C ILE A 100 1.04 -14.59 -7.78
N ALA A 101 0.15 -14.17 -6.89
CA ALA A 101 -0.52 -12.87 -6.99
C ALA A 101 0.48 -11.70 -6.89
N ALA A 102 1.47 -11.78 -6.00
CA ALA A 102 2.51 -10.78 -5.86
C ALA A 102 3.38 -10.68 -7.13
N PHE A 103 3.74 -11.82 -7.73
CA PHE A 103 4.54 -11.85 -8.95
C PHE A 103 3.86 -11.09 -10.09
N PHE A 104 2.59 -11.37 -10.34
CA PHE A 104 1.83 -10.66 -11.38
C PHE A 104 1.48 -9.22 -10.97
N GLY A 105 1.22 -8.98 -9.69
CA GLY A 105 0.95 -7.66 -9.14
C GLY A 105 2.11 -6.67 -9.29
N MET A 106 3.36 -7.14 -9.29
CA MET A 106 4.52 -6.27 -9.53
C MET A 106 4.41 -5.49 -10.86
N MET A 107 3.93 -6.13 -11.92
CA MET A 107 3.80 -5.47 -13.22
C MET A 107 2.62 -4.50 -13.28
N THR A 108 1.58 -4.75 -12.52
CA THR A 108 0.45 -3.80 -12.39
C THR A 108 0.92 -2.51 -11.72
N VAL A 109 1.62 -2.62 -10.58
CA VAL A 109 2.19 -1.47 -9.86
C VAL A 109 3.21 -0.70 -10.72
N TYR A 110 4.06 -1.42 -11.47
CA TYR A 110 4.98 -0.81 -12.41
C TYR A 110 4.26 -0.02 -13.51
N ALA A 111 3.21 -0.60 -14.10
CA ALA A 111 2.41 0.07 -15.13
C ALA A 111 1.73 1.32 -14.59
N GLU A 112 1.17 1.26 -13.37
CA GLU A 112 0.61 2.43 -12.68
C GLU A 112 1.63 3.53 -12.47
N GLY A 113 2.83 3.17 -12.02
CA GLY A 113 3.94 4.12 -11.84
C GLY A 113 4.35 4.81 -13.13
N VAL A 114 4.46 4.06 -14.23
CA VAL A 114 4.77 4.60 -15.56
C VAL A 114 3.66 5.53 -16.06
N LEU A 115 2.40 5.13 -15.89
CA LEU A 115 1.26 5.98 -16.26
C LEU A 115 1.21 7.26 -15.43
N ALA A 116 1.44 7.17 -14.12
CA ALA A 116 1.49 8.30 -13.23
C ALA A 116 2.62 9.28 -13.60
N ALA A 117 3.81 8.77 -13.95
CA ALA A 117 4.93 9.59 -14.40
C ALA A 117 4.67 10.25 -15.76
N LYS A 118 4.01 9.53 -16.68
CA LYS A 118 3.76 10.02 -18.03
C LYS A 118 2.63 11.05 -18.11
N PHE A 119 1.58 10.87 -17.33
CA PHE A 119 0.35 11.68 -17.41
C PHE A 119 0.12 12.57 -16.18
N GLY A 120 0.94 12.43 -15.13
CA GLY A 120 0.88 13.30 -13.97
C GLY A 120 1.29 14.73 -14.33
N THR A 121 0.49 15.70 -13.86
CA THR A 121 0.75 17.14 -14.01
C THR A 121 0.76 17.81 -12.66
N LYS A 122 1.21 19.08 -12.56
CA LYS A 122 1.16 19.84 -11.30
C LYS A 122 -0.26 19.94 -10.73
N ASN A 123 -1.27 20.02 -11.60
CA ASN A 123 -2.68 20.16 -11.20
C ASN A 123 -3.40 18.81 -11.01
N ALA A 124 -2.84 17.73 -11.54
CA ALA A 124 -3.36 16.37 -11.43
C ALA A 124 -2.18 15.39 -11.24
N PRO A 125 -1.59 15.33 -10.03
CA PRO A 125 -0.40 14.54 -9.77
C PRO A 125 -0.72 13.04 -9.71
N GLY A 126 0.23 12.22 -10.08
CA GLY A 126 0.17 10.75 -9.93
C GLY A 126 -0.99 10.11 -10.70
N ALA A 127 -1.73 9.25 -10.02
CA ALA A 127 -2.83 8.50 -10.60
C ALA A 127 -3.98 9.37 -11.09
N ILE A 128 -4.22 10.52 -10.45
CA ILE A 128 -5.28 11.47 -10.86
C ILE A 128 -5.05 11.92 -12.30
N GLY A 129 -3.79 12.08 -12.74
CA GLY A 129 -3.44 12.54 -14.08
C GLY A 129 -3.90 11.57 -15.18
N TYR A 130 -3.60 10.30 -15.05
CA TYR A 130 -4.04 9.32 -16.07
C TYR A 130 -5.53 9.01 -15.99
N VAL A 131 -6.14 9.03 -14.80
CA VAL A 131 -7.60 8.90 -14.64
C VAL A 131 -8.31 10.08 -15.29
N GLN A 132 -7.79 11.30 -15.12
CA GLN A 132 -8.35 12.47 -15.79
C GLN A 132 -8.28 12.39 -17.31
N LYS A 133 -7.19 11.81 -17.82
CA LYS A 133 -7.03 11.63 -19.27
C LYS A 133 -7.98 10.55 -19.84
N ALA A 134 -8.23 9.49 -19.07
CA ALA A 134 -9.08 8.37 -19.49
C ALA A 134 -10.58 8.67 -19.31
N PHE A 135 -10.98 9.25 -18.19
CA PHE A 135 -12.38 9.41 -17.77
C PHE A 135 -12.82 10.89 -17.61
N GLY A 136 -11.97 11.81 -18.01
CA GLY A 136 -12.24 13.24 -17.90
C GLY A 136 -12.17 13.78 -16.45
N ARG A 137 -12.51 15.07 -16.31
CA ARG A 137 -12.42 15.79 -15.03
C ARG A 137 -13.35 15.24 -13.93
N HIS A 138 -14.54 14.77 -14.31
CA HIS A 138 -15.48 14.20 -13.35
C HIS A 138 -15.00 12.86 -12.80
N GLY A 139 -14.49 11.98 -13.66
CA GLY A 139 -13.88 10.71 -13.22
C GLY A 139 -12.70 10.93 -12.27
N ALA A 140 -11.83 11.90 -12.55
CA ALA A 140 -10.72 12.25 -11.67
C ALA A 140 -11.19 12.76 -10.29
N LYS A 141 -12.28 13.54 -10.21
CA LYS A 141 -12.83 13.98 -8.92
C LYS A 141 -13.38 12.82 -8.10
N ILE A 142 -14.14 11.91 -8.73
CA ILE A 142 -14.67 10.71 -8.07
C ILE A 142 -13.53 9.84 -7.56
N TYR A 143 -12.51 9.63 -8.38
CA TYR A 143 -11.32 8.89 -7.97
C TYR A 143 -10.60 9.54 -6.78
N ALA A 144 -10.39 10.87 -6.84
CA ALA A 144 -9.76 11.60 -5.74
C ALA A 144 -10.57 11.53 -4.44
N ALA A 145 -11.90 11.62 -4.51
CA ALA A 145 -12.77 11.44 -3.34
C ALA A 145 -12.65 10.01 -2.77
N GLY A 146 -12.62 8.99 -3.64
CA GLY A 146 -12.36 7.61 -3.24
C GLY A 146 -11.01 7.43 -2.55
N CYS A 147 -9.95 8.07 -3.05
CA CYS A 147 -8.63 8.05 -2.41
C CYS A 147 -8.65 8.66 -1.00
N VAL A 148 -9.37 9.77 -0.80
CA VAL A 148 -9.51 10.40 0.52
C VAL A 148 -10.26 9.47 1.49
N LEU A 149 -11.36 8.87 1.06
CA LEU A 149 -12.13 7.91 1.87
C LEU A 149 -11.29 6.66 2.21
N SER A 150 -10.55 6.15 1.25
CA SER A 150 -9.63 5.02 1.46
C SER A 150 -8.51 5.36 2.46
N ALA A 151 -7.93 6.56 2.37
CA ALA A 151 -6.91 7.01 3.29
C ALA A 151 -7.43 7.11 4.73
N LEU A 152 -8.67 7.56 4.93
CA LEU A 152 -9.31 7.59 6.25
C LEU A 152 -9.59 6.19 6.78
N GLY A 153 -10.17 5.29 5.97
CA GLY A 153 -10.52 3.94 6.37
C GLY A 153 -9.31 3.04 6.57
N MET A 154 -8.64 2.69 5.47
CA MET A 154 -7.51 1.75 5.49
C MET A 154 -6.21 2.39 5.98
N GLY A 155 -5.97 3.65 5.64
CA GLY A 155 -4.72 4.33 5.98
C GLY A 155 -4.63 4.67 7.47
N THR A 156 -5.72 5.09 8.10
CA THR A 156 -5.69 5.60 9.46
C THR A 156 -6.43 4.70 10.43
N MET A 157 -7.72 4.43 10.18
CA MET A 157 -8.56 3.70 11.15
C MET A 157 -8.11 2.25 11.34
N ALA A 158 -7.81 1.54 10.25
CA ALA A 158 -7.35 0.15 10.32
C ALA A 158 -6.00 0.03 11.04
N GLN A 159 -5.05 0.91 10.75
CA GLN A 159 -3.71 0.91 11.37
C GLN A 159 -3.79 1.25 12.86
N THR A 160 -4.56 2.28 13.23
CA THR A 160 -4.76 2.68 14.62
C THR A 160 -5.53 1.61 15.39
N GLY A 161 -6.51 0.97 14.77
CA GLY A 161 -7.25 -0.14 15.34
C GLY A 161 -6.35 -1.34 15.69
N ALA A 162 -5.49 -1.74 14.75
CA ALA A 162 -4.54 -2.82 14.95
C ALA A 162 -3.50 -2.47 16.04
N ALA A 163 -2.96 -1.25 16.04
CA ALA A 163 -2.04 -0.81 17.09
C ALA A 163 -2.72 -0.77 18.48
N SER A 164 -3.97 -0.32 18.54
CA SER A 164 -4.76 -0.31 19.78
C SER A 164 -5.02 -1.71 20.31
N SER A 165 -5.22 -2.71 19.43
CA SER A 165 -5.47 -4.09 19.87
C SER A 165 -4.28 -4.71 20.61
N VAL A 166 -3.07 -4.21 20.38
CA VAL A 166 -1.85 -4.62 21.09
C VAL A 166 -1.66 -3.83 22.38
N LEU A 167 -1.97 -2.53 22.38
CA LEU A 167 -1.72 -1.66 23.53
C LEU A 167 -2.75 -1.78 24.63
N VAL A 168 -4.02 -2.07 24.29
CA VAL A 168 -5.10 -2.18 25.27
C VAL A 168 -4.88 -3.30 26.30
N PRO A 169 -4.46 -4.51 25.92
CA PRO A 169 -4.12 -5.56 26.90
C PRO A 169 -2.94 -5.20 27.79
N MET A 170 -2.08 -4.26 27.38
CA MET A 170 -0.97 -3.74 28.17
C MET A 170 -1.39 -2.64 29.16
N GLY A 171 -2.70 -2.39 29.30
CA GLY A 171 -3.26 -1.39 30.23
C GLY A 171 -3.39 0.03 29.66
N VAL A 172 -3.12 0.23 28.37
CA VAL A 172 -3.27 1.56 27.73
C VAL A 172 -4.70 1.78 27.29
N PRO A 173 -5.41 2.83 27.77
CA PRO A 173 -6.76 3.13 27.31
C PRO A 173 -6.81 3.41 25.80
N ARG A 174 -7.85 2.92 25.11
CA ARG A 174 -8.00 3.13 23.65
C ARG A 174 -7.94 4.60 23.24
N VAL A 175 -8.55 5.47 24.05
CA VAL A 175 -8.56 6.91 23.78
C VAL A 175 -7.15 7.49 23.85
N LEU A 176 -6.36 7.09 24.84
CA LEU A 176 -4.96 7.54 24.97
C LEU A 176 -4.11 7.07 23.79
N ALA A 177 -4.23 5.81 23.37
CA ALA A 177 -3.57 5.30 22.19
C ALA A 177 -3.96 6.12 20.94
N GLY A 178 -5.25 6.38 20.73
CA GLY A 178 -5.74 7.20 19.62
C GLY A 178 -5.18 8.62 19.62
N VAL A 179 -5.14 9.29 20.77
CA VAL A 179 -4.60 10.65 20.92
C VAL A 179 -3.10 10.67 20.62
N VAL A 180 -2.33 9.69 21.11
CA VAL A 180 -0.90 9.59 20.84
C VAL A 180 -0.64 9.39 19.34
N PHE A 181 -1.35 8.46 18.67
CA PHE A 181 -1.19 8.27 17.23
C PHE A 181 -1.61 9.48 16.42
N ALA A 182 -2.69 10.15 16.78
CA ALA A 182 -3.12 11.39 16.12
C ALA A 182 -2.08 12.50 16.29
N GLY A 183 -1.50 12.63 17.47
CA GLY A 183 -0.41 13.59 17.75
C GLY A 183 0.84 13.31 16.92
N LEU A 184 1.28 12.06 16.85
CA LEU A 184 2.42 11.65 16.02
C LEU A 184 2.16 11.91 14.52
N LEU A 185 0.96 11.60 14.04
CA LEU A 185 0.53 11.89 12.67
C LEU A 185 0.58 13.38 12.37
N LEU A 186 0.01 14.21 13.26
CA LEU A 186 0.04 15.67 13.11
C LEU A 186 1.46 16.22 13.07
N LEU A 187 2.37 15.70 13.90
CA LEU A 187 3.77 16.10 13.89
C LEU A 187 4.47 15.72 12.56
N CYS A 188 4.14 14.58 11.98
CA CYS A 188 4.67 14.17 10.68
C CYS A 188 4.12 15.04 9.55
N VAL A 189 2.81 15.32 9.55
CA VAL A 189 2.12 16.03 8.47
C VAL A 189 2.43 17.54 8.49
N ARG A 190 2.63 18.15 9.66
CA ARG A 190 2.98 19.58 9.79
C ARG A 190 4.22 20.02 9.01
N GLY A 191 5.13 19.08 8.71
CA GLY A 191 6.32 19.37 7.89
C GLY A 191 6.13 19.11 6.39
N GLY A 192 4.91 18.76 5.96
CA GLY A 192 4.59 18.41 4.59
C GLY A 192 5.26 17.11 4.11
N LEU A 193 5.08 16.83 2.82
CA LEU A 193 5.62 15.63 2.16
C LEU A 193 7.14 15.45 2.36
N PRO A 194 8.00 16.50 2.28
CA PRO A 194 9.44 16.32 2.48
C PRO A 194 9.83 15.84 3.89
N LYS A 195 9.07 16.20 4.91
CA LYS A 195 9.32 15.72 6.28
C LYS A 195 8.85 14.28 6.44
N ALA A 196 7.67 13.95 5.93
CA ALA A 196 7.14 12.59 5.94
C ALA A 196 8.11 11.62 5.25
N VAL A 197 8.62 11.95 4.07
CA VAL A 197 9.59 11.14 3.32
C VAL A 197 10.90 10.95 4.10
N ARG A 198 11.42 11.96 4.79
CA ARG A 198 12.62 11.82 5.64
C ARG A 198 12.39 10.93 6.85
N VAL A 199 11.19 10.92 7.41
CA VAL A 199 10.84 10.01 8.52
C VAL A 199 10.77 8.58 8.02
N THR A 200 10.11 8.33 6.89
CA THR A 200 9.98 7.00 6.31
C THR A 200 11.31 6.42 5.86
N GLU A 201 12.22 7.26 5.33
CA GLU A 201 13.57 6.87 4.92
C GLU A 201 14.36 6.16 6.04
N LYS A 202 14.17 6.60 7.29
CA LYS A 202 14.84 6.02 8.46
C LYS A 202 14.01 4.90 9.10
N LEU A 203 12.71 5.12 9.23
CA LEU A 203 11.82 4.23 9.97
C LEU A 203 11.57 2.91 9.23
N VAL A 204 11.36 2.96 7.91
CA VAL A 204 11.00 1.77 7.11
C VAL A 204 12.10 0.71 7.09
N PRO A 205 13.38 1.03 6.81
CA PRO A 205 14.44 0.03 6.87
C PRO A 205 14.61 -0.57 8.26
N PHE A 206 14.47 0.25 9.31
CA PHE A 206 14.53 -0.23 10.70
C PHE A 206 13.38 -1.20 11.00
N MET A 207 12.14 -0.85 10.65
CA MET A 207 10.98 -1.71 10.82
C MET A 207 11.11 -3.01 10.06
N ALA A 208 11.54 -2.96 8.79
CA ALA A 208 11.74 -4.15 7.96
C ALA A 208 12.83 -5.06 8.55
N GLY A 209 13.95 -4.49 8.97
CA GLY A 209 15.06 -5.23 9.61
C GLY A 209 14.63 -5.89 10.92
N LEU A 210 13.91 -5.15 11.77
CA LEU A 210 13.38 -5.68 13.04
C LEU A 210 12.39 -6.83 12.79
N PHE A 211 11.47 -6.65 11.83
CA PHE A 211 10.50 -7.68 11.48
C PHE A 211 11.18 -8.96 10.98
N LEU A 212 12.16 -8.84 10.08
CA LEU A 212 12.92 -9.99 9.58
C LEU A 212 13.71 -10.68 10.70
N ALA A 213 14.32 -9.92 11.60
CA ALA A 213 15.04 -10.47 12.75
C ALA A 213 14.10 -11.24 13.68
N LEU A 214 12.90 -10.70 13.98
CA LEU A 214 11.91 -11.39 14.79
C LEU A 214 11.38 -12.65 14.09
N CYS A 215 11.13 -12.61 12.78
CA CYS A 215 10.74 -13.81 12.03
C CYS A 215 11.84 -14.89 12.08
N ALA A 216 13.10 -14.50 11.90
CA ALA A 216 14.22 -15.43 11.99
C ALA A 216 14.34 -16.05 13.40
N ALA A 217 14.16 -15.23 14.45
CA ALA A 217 14.21 -15.72 15.84
C ALA A 217 13.06 -16.68 16.21
N VAL A 218 11.93 -16.60 15.53
CA VAL A 218 10.80 -17.53 15.75
C VAL A 218 10.98 -18.83 14.96
N LEU A 219 11.73 -18.80 13.84
CA LEU A 219 11.97 -19.97 13.00
C LEU A 219 13.17 -20.82 13.46
N LEU A 220 14.07 -20.25 14.28
CA LEU A 220 15.22 -20.93 14.89
C LEU A 220 14.87 -21.50 16.26
#